data_22e07448f856d796aca76ef024438d14
#
_entry.id   22e07448f856d796aca76ef024438d14
#
_cell.length_a   1.000
_cell.length_b   1.000
_cell.length_c   1.000
_cell.angle_alpha   90.00
_cell.angle_beta   90.00
_cell.angle_gamma   90.00
#
_symmetry.space_group_name_H-M   'P 1'
#
loop_
_entity.id
_entity.type
_entity.pdbx_description
1 polymer ?
#
loop_
_entity_poly.entity_id
_entity_poly.type
_entity_poly.pdbx_seq_one_letter_code
_entity_poly.pdbx_strand_id
1 'polypeptide(L)'
;MGSHLAKMLSGNGHDITIIDSDQKLLSDVGSLADVITVEGDSTTFAVLRKASVRKCDLFIAVNHEENDNVVAGMLAKKLGARKSIARIDNNEYLEPNNKEMFIDMGIDYLFYPEKVAAREVINLLGHTSTTEYVDFSSGKLSLVVFRLEPASPLVGRQIEGFDDDETPLSYRTVAITRGGETIIPRQGEIFTEGDVIYVIARQDAVKQVMEFSGQSNIEIKNMMILGGSRIGIRIATELQEEVNIKLVDYNAEKAYRLAELLDKTLIINEDGRNTEAMMEEGLSNMDAFVAV
;
A
#
# COMPACT_ATOMS: atom_id res chain seq x y z
N MET A 1 6.91 12.00 7.03
CA MET A 1 6.37 11.77 5.66
C MET A 1 6.83 12.86 4.71
N GLY A 2 6.57 14.14 4.97
CA GLY A 2 6.93 15.27 4.09
C GLY A 2 8.40 15.32 3.66
N SER A 3 9.33 15.18 4.59
CA SER A 3 10.78 15.17 4.31
C SER A 3 11.20 14.04 3.35
N HIS A 4 10.61 12.86 3.48
CA HIS A 4 10.89 11.72 2.60
C HIS A 4 10.34 11.97 1.18
N LEU A 5 9.10 12.47 1.07
CA LEU A 5 8.51 12.86 -0.21
C LEU A 5 9.34 13.93 -0.91
N ALA A 6 9.77 14.95 -0.17
CA ALA A 6 10.57 16.03 -0.71
C ALA A 6 11.90 15.53 -1.29
N LYS A 7 12.62 14.67 -0.54
CA LYS A 7 13.87 14.07 -1.00
C LYS A 7 13.67 13.22 -2.25
N MET A 8 12.63 12.40 -2.29
CA MET A 8 12.33 11.53 -3.44
C MET A 8 11.96 12.36 -4.68
N LEU A 9 11.11 13.37 -4.54
CA LEU A 9 10.66 14.19 -5.66
C LEU A 9 11.75 15.13 -6.18
N SER A 10 12.56 15.74 -5.31
CA SER A 10 13.70 16.56 -5.75
C SER A 10 14.72 15.72 -6.51
N GLY A 11 14.99 14.49 -6.06
CA GLY A 11 15.85 13.54 -6.78
C GLY A 11 15.33 13.13 -8.17
N ASN A 12 14.04 13.30 -8.43
CA ASN A 12 13.41 13.10 -9.75
C ASN A 12 13.27 14.39 -10.57
N GLY A 13 13.93 15.48 -10.17
CA GLY A 13 14.00 16.73 -10.93
C GLY A 13 12.77 17.63 -10.79
N HIS A 14 12.01 17.50 -9.70
CA HIS A 14 10.91 18.41 -9.38
C HIS A 14 11.38 19.56 -8.48
N ASP A 15 10.88 20.77 -8.72
CA ASP A 15 11.10 21.94 -7.87
C ASP A 15 10.21 21.82 -6.62
N ILE A 16 10.82 21.66 -5.45
CA ILE A 16 10.12 21.40 -4.20
C ILE A 16 10.25 22.57 -3.23
N THR A 17 9.12 23.01 -2.69
CA THR A 17 9.07 23.92 -1.54
C THR A 17 8.45 23.19 -0.35
N ILE A 18 9.15 23.17 0.79
CA ILE A 18 8.67 22.58 2.04
C ILE A 18 8.25 23.69 2.99
N ILE A 19 7.10 23.52 3.61
CA ILE A 19 6.61 24.39 4.68
C ILE A 19 6.55 23.56 5.95
N ASP A 20 7.18 24.03 7.02
CA ASP A 20 7.08 23.44 8.35
C ASP A 20 7.27 24.53 9.41
N SER A 21 6.70 24.36 10.59
CA SER A 21 6.92 25.24 11.73
C SER A 21 8.21 24.95 12.49
N ASP A 22 8.80 23.76 12.29
CA ASP A 22 10.05 23.33 12.92
C ASP A 22 11.26 23.67 12.04
N GLN A 23 11.99 24.72 12.43
CA GLN A 23 13.18 25.18 11.73
C GLN A 23 14.29 24.11 11.68
N LYS A 24 14.38 23.23 12.69
CA LYS A 24 15.38 22.18 12.71
C LYS A 24 15.10 21.13 11.62
N LEU A 25 13.84 20.69 11.50
CA LEU A 25 13.42 19.78 10.43
C LEU A 25 13.69 20.39 9.06
N LEU A 26 13.39 21.67 8.88
CA LEU A 26 13.65 22.40 7.62
C LEU A 26 15.15 22.45 7.29
N SER A 27 16.00 22.71 8.30
CA SER A 27 17.46 22.73 8.13
C SER A 27 18.00 21.35 7.75
N ASP A 28 17.52 20.29 8.41
CA ASP A 28 17.94 18.91 8.15
C ASP A 28 17.57 18.50 6.72
N VAL A 29 16.36 18.79 6.28
CA VAL A 29 15.91 18.46 4.91
C VAL A 29 16.64 19.29 3.86
N GLY A 30 16.83 20.60 4.10
CA GLY A 30 17.55 21.48 3.18
C GLY A 30 19.02 21.12 3.00
N SER A 31 19.61 20.40 3.99
CA SER A 31 20.99 19.89 3.86
C SER A 31 21.09 18.59 3.03
N LEU A 32 19.97 17.85 2.90
CA LEU A 32 19.93 16.53 2.28
C LEU A 32 19.29 16.51 0.88
N ALA A 33 18.57 17.55 0.52
CA ALA A 33 17.84 17.63 -0.74
C ALA A 33 17.85 19.07 -1.31
N ASP A 34 17.79 19.20 -2.63
CA ASP A 34 17.65 20.49 -3.30
C ASP A 34 16.19 20.96 -3.21
N VAL A 35 15.89 21.69 -2.15
CA VAL A 35 14.53 22.14 -1.81
C VAL A 35 14.55 23.56 -1.26
N ILE A 36 13.48 24.30 -1.52
CA ILE A 36 13.23 25.60 -0.88
C ILE A 36 12.51 25.35 0.43
N THR A 37 12.99 25.94 1.51
CA THR A 37 12.37 25.83 2.84
C THR A 37 11.66 27.13 3.24
N VAL A 38 10.45 27.02 3.79
CA VAL A 38 9.66 28.13 4.29
C VAL A 38 9.19 27.79 5.70
N GLU A 39 9.73 28.49 6.67
CA GLU A 39 9.31 28.35 8.06
C GLU A 39 7.95 29.05 8.31
N GLY A 40 7.03 28.32 8.93
CA GLY A 40 5.75 28.84 9.37
C GLY A 40 4.63 27.81 9.34
N ASP A 41 3.46 28.26 9.76
CA ASP A 41 2.23 27.48 9.79
C ASP A 41 1.56 27.45 8.41
N SER A 42 1.44 26.25 7.83
CA SER A 42 0.85 26.01 6.51
C SER A 42 -0.66 26.31 6.43
N THR A 43 -1.33 26.55 7.56
CA THR A 43 -2.73 26.96 7.60
C THR A 43 -2.91 28.48 7.51
N THR A 44 -1.84 29.24 7.29
CA THR A 44 -1.86 30.70 7.19
C THR A 44 -1.64 31.21 5.77
N PHE A 45 -2.43 32.21 5.35
CA PHE A 45 -2.29 32.83 4.04
C PHE A 45 -0.91 33.47 3.81
N ALA A 46 -0.28 34.02 4.85
CA ALA A 46 1.01 34.68 4.75
C ALA A 46 2.10 33.70 4.36
N VAL A 47 2.14 32.54 5.04
CA VAL A 47 3.12 31.46 4.79
C VAL A 47 2.89 30.83 3.43
N LEU A 48 1.65 30.51 3.05
CA LEU A 48 1.33 29.97 1.74
C LEU A 48 1.71 30.91 0.59
N ARG A 49 1.54 32.22 0.77
CA ARG A 49 1.99 33.22 -0.22
C ARG A 49 3.53 33.30 -0.29
N LYS A 50 4.22 33.26 0.87
CA LYS A 50 5.69 33.22 0.94
C LYS A 50 6.23 32.00 0.21
N ALA A 51 5.56 30.85 0.33
CA ALA A 51 5.87 29.62 -0.38
C ALA A 51 5.47 29.64 -1.87
N SER A 52 4.95 30.75 -2.39
CA SER A 52 4.55 30.89 -3.80
C SER A 52 3.50 29.86 -4.27
N VAL A 53 2.58 29.44 -3.39
CA VAL A 53 1.58 28.40 -3.66
C VAL A 53 0.74 28.67 -4.92
N ARG A 54 0.55 29.94 -5.32
CA ARG A 54 -0.16 30.30 -6.56
C ARG A 54 0.47 29.70 -7.83
N LYS A 55 1.77 29.38 -7.81
CA LYS A 55 2.51 28.82 -8.94
C LYS A 55 2.68 27.31 -8.85
N CYS A 56 2.14 26.70 -7.81
CA CYS A 56 2.31 25.31 -7.48
C CYS A 56 1.39 24.42 -8.34
N ASP A 57 1.97 23.41 -9.00
CA ASP A 57 1.21 22.40 -9.73
C ASP A 57 0.51 21.43 -8.78
N LEU A 58 1.17 21.09 -7.67
CA LEU A 58 0.67 20.12 -6.70
C LEU A 58 1.02 20.58 -5.28
N PHE A 59 0.01 20.81 -4.46
CA PHE A 59 0.13 21.04 -3.03
C PHE A 59 -0.19 19.75 -2.27
N ILE A 60 0.73 19.31 -1.41
CA ILE A 60 0.57 18.08 -0.62
C ILE A 60 0.63 18.44 0.86
N ALA A 61 -0.50 18.37 1.55
CA ALA A 61 -0.59 18.59 2.99
C ALA A 61 -0.41 17.26 3.74
N VAL A 62 0.66 17.14 4.51
CA VAL A 62 1.06 15.92 5.23
C VAL A 62 1.54 16.21 6.65
N ASN A 63 0.98 17.21 7.30
CA ASN A 63 1.19 17.50 8.70
C ASN A 63 0.73 16.32 9.57
N HIS A 64 1.07 16.36 10.85
CA HIS A 64 0.67 15.34 11.82
C HIS A 64 -0.86 15.33 12.02
N GLU A 65 -1.44 16.53 12.17
CA GLU A 65 -2.87 16.71 12.39
C GLU A 65 -3.65 16.77 11.06
N GLU A 66 -4.69 15.96 10.91
CA GLU A 66 -5.49 15.91 9.67
C GLU A 66 -6.25 17.21 9.41
N ASN A 67 -6.73 17.88 10.46
CA ASN A 67 -7.46 19.15 10.32
C ASN A 67 -6.59 20.22 9.67
N ASP A 68 -5.31 20.30 10.04
CA ASP A 68 -4.35 21.22 9.44
C ASP A 68 -4.13 20.89 7.96
N ASN A 69 -4.10 19.61 7.61
CA ASN A 69 -3.96 19.17 6.22
C ASN A 69 -5.17 19.58 5.38
N VAL A 70 -6.37 19.40 5.91
CA VAL A 70 -7.61 19.82 5.26
C VAL A 70 -7.62 21.33 5.05
N VAL A 71 -7.37 22.12 6.12
CA VAL A 71 -7.35 23.58 6.04
C VAL A 71 -6.27 24.06 5.06
N ALA A 72 -5.04 23.58 5.19
CA ALA A 72 -3.94 23.97 4.31
C ALA A 72 -4.23 23.64 2.83
N GLY A 73 -4.78 22.44 2.56
CA GLY A 73 -5.17 22.01 1.23
C GLY A 73 -6.23 22.90 0.58
N MET A 74 -7.28 23.23 1.34
CA MET A 74 -8.35 24.15 0.91
C MET A 74 -7.80 25.55 0.62
N LEU A 75 -7.00 26.11 1.51
CA LEU A 75 -6.40 27.44 1.35
C LEU A 75 -5.44 27.48 0.16
N ALA A 76 -4.61 26.46 -0.01
CA ALA A 76 -3.69 26.36 -1.14
C ALA A 76 -4.44 26.35 -2.47
N LYS A 77 -5.51 25.57 -2.57
CA LYS A 77 -6.37 25.54 -3.76
C LYS A 77 -6.99 26.88 -4.06
N LYS A 78 -7.54 27.56 -3.06
CA LYS A 78 -8.14 28.90 -3.20
C LYS A 78 -7.11 29.98 -3.54
N LEU A 79 -5.86 29.81 -3.13
CA LEU A 79 -4.75 30.70 -3.52
C LEU A 79 -4.23 30.42 -4.93
N GLY A 80 -4.60 29.32 -5.58
CA GLY A 80 -4.31 29.04 -6.96
C GLY A 80 -3.42 27.83 -7.23
N ALA A 81 -3.17 26.96 -6.24
CA ALA A 81 -2.56 25.65 -6.50
C ALA A 81 -3.41 24.86 -7.50
N ARG A 82 -2.76 24.26 -8.51
CA ARG A 82 -3.47 23.54 -9.58
C ARG A 82 -4.18 22.30 -9.05
N LYS A 83 -3.51 21.54 -8.19
CA LYS A 83 -4.07 20.39 -7.45
C LYS A 83 -3.70 20.43 -5.98
N SER A 84 -4.57 19.89 -5.15
CA SER A 84 -4.42 19.82 -3.71
C SER A 84 -4.68 18.40 -3.21
N ILE A 85 -3.76 17.89 -2.39
CA ILE A 85 -3.87 16.59 -1.71
C ILE A 85 -3.79 16.84 -0.21
N ALA A 86 -4.68 16.23 0.56
CA ALA A 86 -4.63 16.26 2.02
C ALA A 86 -4.52 14.83 2.59
N ARG A 87 -3.54 14.60 3.45
CA ARG A 87 -3.48 13.39 4.27
C ARG A 87 -4.56 13.48 5.34
N ILE A 88 -5.29 12.38 5.48
CA ILE A 88 -6.32 12.20 6.50
C ILE A 88 -6.04 10.95 7.31
N ASP A 89 -6.72 10.80 8.44
CA ASP A 89 -6.70 9.58 9.26
C ASP A 89 -8.11 9.12 9.69
N ASN A 90 -9.15 9.89 9.32
CA ASN A 90 -10.54 9.51 9.49
C ASN A 90 -11.10 8.85 8.22
N ASN A 91 -11.50 7.58 8.33
CA ASN A 91 -12.06 6.82 7.21
C ASN A 91 -13.41 7.36 6.72
N GLU A 92 -14.19 8.02 7.58
CA GLU A 92 -15.48 8.63 7.24
C GLU A 92 -15.36 9.64 6.09
N TYR A 93 -14.22 10.35 6.01
CA TYR A 93 -13.96 11.32 4.94
C TYR A 93 -13.81 10.70 3.54
N LEU A 94 -13.57 9.38 3.48
CA LEU A 94 -13.46 8.64 2.22
C LEU A 94 -14.80 8.05 1.74
N GLU A 95 -15.86 8.16 2.52
CA GLU A 95 -17.19 7.78 2.08
C GLU A 95 -17.64 8.64 0.89
N PRO A 96 -18.35 8.08 -0.10
CA PRO A 96 -18.62 8.76 -1.37
C PRO A 96 -19.19 10.18 -1.19
N ASN A 97 -20.22 10.32 -0.37
CA ASN A 97 -20.89 11.62 -0.16
C ASN A 97 -19.98 12.61 0.55
N ASN A 98 -19.22 12.19 1.56
CA ASN A 98 -18.32 13.05 2.31
C ASN A 98 -17.12 13.48 1.44
N LYS A 99 -16.58 12.55 0.64
CA LYS A 99 -15.48 12.83 -0.28
C LYS A 99 -15.84 13.90 -1.31
N GLU A 100 -17.06 13.91 -1.85
CA GLU A 100 -17.53 14.93 -2.77
C GLU A 100 -17.54 16.32 -2.12
N MET A 101 -17.95 16.42 -0.85
CA MET A 101 -17.90 17.68 -0.10
C MET A 101 -16.48 18.26 0.00
N PHE A 102 -15.46 17.42 0.23
CA PHE A 102 -14.07 17.87 0.27
C PHE A 102 -13.56 18.31 -1.11
N ILE A 103 -14.00 17.67 -2.19
CA ILE A 103 -13.69 18.08 -3.57
C ILE A 103 -14.30 19.47 -3.84
N ASP A 104 -15.54 19.69 -3.45
CA ASP A 104 -16.21 21.01 -3.59
C ASP A 104 -15.53 22.11 -2.78
N MET A 105 -14.99 21.76 -1.62
CA MET A 105 -14.18 22.68 -0.80
C MET A 105 -12.80 22.97 -1.42
N GLY A 106 -12.38 22.21 -2.44
CA GLY A 106 -11.15 22.44 -3.18
C GLY A 106 -10.00 21.48 -2.86
N ILE A 107 -10.26 20.34 -2.22
CA ILE A 107 -9.27 19.26 -2.05
C ILE A 107 -9.50 18.24 -3.15
N ASP A 108 -8.58 18.16 -4.11
CA ASP A 108 -8.73 17.25 -5.24
C ASP A 108 -8.60 15.77 -4.84
N TYR A 109 -7.76 15.47 -3.82
CA TYR A 109 -7.54 14.10 -3.35
C TYR A 109 -7.36 14.05 -1.83
N LEU A 110 -8.09 13.12 -1.21
CA LEU A 110 -7.86 12.71 0.18
C LEU A 110 -7.02 11.42 0.17
N PHE A 111 -5.99 11.38 1.00
CA PHE A 111 -5.08 10.26 1.08
C PHE A 111 -4.95 9.77 2.53
N TYR A 112 -5.28 8.49 2.74
CA TYR A 112 -5.16 7.82 4.03
C TYR A 112 -4.06 6.75 3.96
N PRO A 113 -2.81 7.08 4.36
CA PRO A 113 -1.66 6.20 4.19
C PRO A 113 -1.82 4.84 4.86
N GLU A 114 -2.36 4.84 6.08
CA GLU A 114 -2.51 3.64 6.89
C GLU A 114 -3.52 2.65 6.26
N LYS A 115 -4.55 3.16 5.57
CA LYS A 115 -5.50 2.35 4.81
C LYS A 115 -4.84 1.71 3.59
N VAL A 116 -3.99 2.47 2.89
CA VAL A 116 -3.26 1.95 1.73
C VAL A 116 -2.26 0.89 2.16
N ALA A 117 -1.49 1.14 3.24
CA ALA A 117 -0.53 0.20 3.78
C ALA A 117 -1.20 -1.11 4.28
N ALA A 118 -2.32 -0.99 5.01
CA ALA A 118 -3.06 -2.17 5.47
C ALA A 118 -3.57 -3.01 4.28
N ARG A 119 -4.11 -2.36 3.24
CA ARG A 119 -4.58 -3.05 2.03
C ARG A 119 -3.44 -3.77 1.32
N GLU A 120 -2.26 -3.16 1.24
CA GLU A 120 -1.09 -3.80 0.64
C GLU A 120 -0.68 -5.06 1.41
N VAL A 121 -0.63 -5.00 2.75
CA VAL A 121 -0.35 -6.18 3.58
C VAL A 121 -1.41 -7.26 3.36
N ILE A 122 -2.69 -6.91 3.34
CA ILE A 122 -3.80 -7.85 3.11
C ILE A 122 -3.67 -8.52 1.73
N ASN A 123 -3.33 -7.73 0.70
CA ASN A 123 -3.10 -8.27 -0.64
C ASN A 123 -1.92 -9.27 -0.66
N LEU A 124 -0.81 -8.94 0.00
CA LEU A 124 0.34 -9.85 0.11
C LEU A 124 -0.03 -11.16 0.82
N LEU A 125 -0.85 -11.10 1.87
CA LEU A 125 -1.32 -12.29 2.58
C LEU A 125 -2.28 -13.14 1.74
N GLY A 126 -3.11 -12.51 0.92
CA GLY A 126 -4.04 -13.19 0.01
C GLY A 126 -3.36 -13.87 -1.19
N HIS A 127 -2.13 -13.49 -1.50
CA HIS A 127 -1.42 -13.89 -2.73
C HIS A 127 -0.04 -14.48 -2.44
N THR A 128 0.05 -15.38 -1.47
CA THR A 128 1.32 -15.97 -1.01
C THR A 128 2.08 -16.76 -2.06
N SER A 129 1.42 -17.21 -3.12
CA SER A 129 2.01 -17.97 -4.25
C SER A 129 2.50 -17.07 -5.41
N THR A 130 2.40 -15.74 -5.28
CA THR A 130 2.84 -14.81 -6.33
C THR A 130 4.06 -14.01 -5.90
N THR A 131 4.92 -13.66 -6.86
CA THR A 131 6.04 -12.75 -6.63
C THR A 131 5.57 -11.29 -6.59
N GLU A 132 4.62 -10.94 -7.47
CA GLU A 132 3.99 -9.63 -7.55
C GLU A 132 2.51 -9.77 -7.98
N TYR A 133 1.68 -8.89 -7.46
CA TYR A 133 0.28 -8.78 -7.84
C TYR A 133 -0.10 -7.29 -7.97
N VAL A 134 -0.62 -6.89 -9.13
CA VAL A 134 -1.00 -5.51 -9.38
C VAL A 134 -2.37 -5.44 -10.04
N ASP A 135 -3.32 -4.74 -9.41
CA ASP A 135 -4.65 -4.50 -9.96
C ASP A 135 -4.68 -3.29 -10.90
N PHE A 136 -5.32 -3.47 -12.05
CA PHE A 136 -5.60 -2.42 -13.03
C PHE A 136 -7.11 -2.21 -13.22
N SER A 137 -7.46 -1.04 -13.74
CA SER A 137 -8.84 -0.72 -14.13
C SER A 137 -9.85 -0.95 -13.01
N SER A 138 -9.52 -0.56 -11.78
CA SER A 138 -10.38 -0.75 -10.60
C SER A 138 -10.68 -2.23 -10.30
N GLY A 139 -9.67 -3.10 -10.44
CA GLY A 139 -9.78 -4.54 -10.16
C GLY A 139 -10.42 -5.37 -11.26
N LYS A 140 -10.62 -4.83 -12.47
CA LYS A 140 -11.17 -5.61 -13.61
C LYS A 140 -10.13 -6.49 -14.27
N LEU A 141 -8.88 -6.07 -14.24
CA LEU A 141 -7.70 -6.79 -14.73
C LEU A 141 -6.61 -6.77 -13.69
N SER A 142 -5.88 -7.85 -13.58
CA SER A 142 -4.76 -7.98 -12.67
C SER A 142 -3.51 -8.48 -13.41
N LEU A 143 -2.35 -7.91 -13.10
CA LEU A 143 -1.07 -8.50 -13.45
C LEU A 143 -0.65 -9.42 -12.31
N VAL A 144 -0.47 -10.68 -12.62
CA VAL A 144 0.00 -11.72 -11.71
C VAL A 144 1.39 -12.15 -12.15
N VAL A 145 2.37 -12.05 -11.24
CA VAL A 145 3.75 -12.46 -11.52
C VAL A 145 4.11 -13.58 -10.59
N PHE A 146 4.56 -14.70 -11.14
CA PHE A 146 4.97 -15.87 -10.37
C PHE A 146 6.11 -16.62 -11.05
N ARG A 147 6.88 -17.34 -10.24
CA ARG A 147 7.93 -18.24 -10.72
C ARG A 147 7.35 -19.64 -10.93
N LEU A 148 7.69 -20.28 -12.03
CA LEU A 148 7.33 -21.68 -12.25
C LEU A 148 8.21 -22.62 -11.42
N GLU A 149 7.57 -23.27 -10.46
CA GLU A 149 8.20 -24.34 -9.69
C GLU A 149 8.22 -25.68 -10.48
N PRO A 150 9.07 -26.63 -10.12
CA PRO A 150 9.13 -27.93 -10.80
C PRO A 150 7.79 -28.67 -10.90
N ALA A 151 6.92 -28.47 -9.90
CA ALA A 151 5.58 -29.06 -9.83
C ALA A 151 4.51 -28.28 -10.64
N SER A 152 4.87 -27.19 -11.29
CA SER A 152 3.93 -26.40 -12.08
C SER A 152 3.34 -27.20 -13.23
N PRO A 153 2.01 -27.18 -13.41
CA PRO A 153 1.36 -27.85 -14.54
C PRO A 153 1.68 -27.22 -15.89
N LEU A 154 2.30 -26.03 -15.92
CA LEU A 154 2.71 -25.34 -17.15
C LEU A 154 4.07 -25.78 -17.67
N VAL A 155 4.96 -26.30 -16.82
CA VAL A 155 6.32 -26.71 -17.25
C VAL A 155 6.24 -27.75 -18.38
N GLY A 156 6.93 -27.47 -19.50
CA GLY A 156 6.93 -28.29 -20.69
C GLY A 156 5.72 -28.08 -21.63
N ARG A 157 4.75 -27.25 -21.28
CA ARG A 157 3.63 -26.90 -22.15
C ARG A 157 3.95 -25.72 -23.05
N GLN A 158 3.35 -25.70 -24.23
CA GLN A 158 3.40 -24.54 -25.10
C GLN A 158 2.50 -23.42 -24.56
N ILE A 159 2.91 -22.18 -24.82
CA ILE A 159 2.11 -21.00 -24.50
C ILE A 159 0.95 -20.95 -25.46
N GLU A 160 -0.25 -21.15 -24.94
CA GLU A 160 -1.51 -21.10 -25.68
C GLU A 160 -2.09 -19.68 -25.65
N GLY A 161 -2.98 -19.39 -26.60
CA GLY A 161 -3.83 -18.20 -26.55
C GLY A 161 -3.42 -17.03 -27.42
N PHE A 162 -2.62 -17.28 -28.47
CA PHE A 162 -2.31 -16.25 -29.45
C PHE A 162 -3.27 -16.23 -30.67
N ASP A 163 -3.99 -17.31 -30.94
CA ASP A 163 -4.74 -17.48 -32.20
C ASP A 163 -6.20 -17.93 -32.05
N ASP A 164 -6.75 -18.06 -30.83
CA ASP A 164 -8.16 -18.49 -30.67
C ASP A 164 -9.10 -17.32 -30.43
N ASP A 165 -9.61 -16.74 -31.52
CA ASP A 165 -10.65 -15.70 -31.49
C ASP A 165 -12.01 -16.21 -30.96
N GLU A 166 -12.19 -17.54 -30.80
CA GLU A 166 -13.49 -18.14 -30.46
C GLU A 166 -13.71 -18.27 -28.94
N THR A 167 -12.69 -18.23 -28.11
CA THR A 167 -12.85 -18.22 -26.64
C THR A 167 -12.23 -16.98 -26.03
N PRO A 168 -13.02 -16.13 -25.33
CA PRO A 168 -12.46 -14.99 -24.62
C PRO A 168 -11.49 -15.51 -23.56
N LEU A 169 -10.19 -15.30 -23.77
CA LEU A 169 -9.19 -15.66 -22.78
C LEU A 169 -9.42 -14.91 -21.47
N SER A 170 -9.59 -15.65 -20.40
CA SER A 170 -9.68 -15.07 -19.06
C SER A 170 -8.34 -14.57 -18.54
N TYR A 171 -7.22 -15.01 -19.17
CA TYR A 171 -5.86 -14.59 -18.85
C TYR A 171 -4.95 -14.67 -20.08
N ARG A 172 -3.81 -13.94 -20.03
CA ARG A 172 -2.79 -13.97 -21.10
C ARG A 172 -1.39 -13.79 -20.53
N THR A 173 -0.46 -14.64 -20.91
CA THR A 173 0.97 -14.43 -20.63
C THR A 173 1.51 -13.33 -21.53
N VAL A 174 2.04 -12.26 -20.93
CA VAL A 174 2.51 -11.06 -21.65
C VAL A 174 4.02 -10.96 -21.71
N ALA A 175 4.73 -11.56 -20.74
CA ALA A 175 6.19 -11.64 -20.73
C ALA A 175 6.65 -12.86 -19.92
N ILE A 176 7.89 -13.27 -20.16
CA ILE A 176 8.60 -14.30 -19.40
C ILE A 176 10.00 -13.77 -19.13
N THR A 177 10.50 -13.92 -17.90
CA THR A 177 11.91 -13.71 -17.60
C THR A 177 12.58 -15.06 -17.40
N ARG A 178 13.57 -15.37 -18.23
CA ARG A 178 14.36 -16.62 -18.23
C ARG A 178 15.84 -16.27 -18.16
N GLY A 179 16.55 -16.74 -17.14
CA GLY A 179 17.98 -16.46 -17.02
C GLY A 179 18.37 -14.99 -16.95
N GLY A 180 17.45 -14.12 -16.51
CA GLY A 180 17.65 -12.66 -16.43
C GLY A 180 17.27 -11.89 -17.72
N GLU A 181 16.89 -12.59 -18.80
CA GLU A 181 16.40 -11.98 -20.02
C GLU A 181 14.88 -11.97 -20.10
N THR A 182 14.30 -10.87 -20.58
CA THR A 182 12.86 -10.78 -20.79
C THR A 182 12.48 -11.19 -22.20
N ILE A 183 11.62 -12.17 -22.31
CA ILE A 183 11.09 -12.76 -23.53
C ILE A 183 9.64 -12.32 -23.69
N ILE A 184 9.29 -11.74 -24.82
CA ILE A 184 7.87 -11.58 -25.21
C ILE A 184 7.45 -12.90 -25.88
N PRO A 185 6.55 -13.66 -25.27
CA PRO A 185 6.25 -15.00 -25.74
C PRO A 185 5.61 -14.97 -27.13
N ARG A 186 5.99 -15.96 -27.95
CA ARG A 186 5.43 -16.19 -29.28
C ARG A 186 4.76 -17.56 -29.32
N GLN A 187 3.93 -17.77 -30.33
CA GLN A 187 3.32 -19.06 -30.56
C GLN A 187 4.39 -20.16 -30.66
N GLY A 188 4.19 -21.25 -29.92
CA GLY A 188 5.14 -22.36 -29.87
C GLY A 188 6.24 -22.23 -28.83
N GLU A 189 6.36 -21.09 -28.11
CA GLU A 189 7.24 -20.98 -26.95
C GLU A 189 6.82 -21.96 -25.85
N ILE A 190 7.80 -22.56 -25.18
CA ILE A 190 7.57 -23.56 -24.12
C ILE A 190 7.95 -22.97 -22.77
N PHE A 191 7.09 -23.17 -21.78
CA PHE A 191 7.38 -22.83 -20.39
C PHE A 191 8.45 -23.77 -19.82
N THR A 192 9.45 -23.19 -19.15
CA THR A 192 10.53 -23.92 -18.48
C THR A 192 10.50 -23.68 -16.97
N GLU A 193 10.96 -24.66 -16.21
CA GLU A 193 11.20 -24.54 -14.77
C GLU A 193 12.05 -23.29 -14.47
N GLY A 194 11.67 -22.53 -13.46
CA GLY A 194 12.37 -21.31 -13.04
C GLY A 194 12.03 -20.06 -13.84
N ASP A 195 11.22 -20.16 -14.91
CA ASP A 195 10.70 -18.97 -15.61
C ASP A 195 9.90 -18.10 -14.64
N VAL A 196 10.07 -16.79 -14.70
CA VAL A 196 9.18 -15.82 -14.07
C VAL A 196 8.17 -15.37 -15.10
N ILE A 197 6.90 -15.67 -14.86
CA ILE A 197 5.80 -15.47 -15.79
C ILE A 197 5.01 -14.23 -15.40
N TYR A 198 4.73 -13.39 -16.38
CA TYR A 198 3.88 -12.20 -16.25
C TYR A 198 2.56 -12.46 -16.97
N VAL A 199 1.47 -12.54 -16.21
CA VAL A 199 0.14 -12.87 -16.73
C VAL A 199 -0.82 -11.73 -16.45
N ILE A 200 -1.50 -11.23 -17.49
CA ILE A 200 -2.68 -10.38 -17.30
C ILE A 200 -3.89 -11.30 -17.25
N ALA A 201 -4.67 -11.18 -16.19
CA ALA A 201 -5.86 -11.98 -15.95
C ALA A 201 -7.06 -11.11 -15.59
N ARG A 202 -8.26 -11.60 -15.92
CA ARG A 202 -9.50 -11.07 -15.36
C ARG A 202 -9.61 -11.51 -13.91
N GLN A 203 -10.34 -10.76 -13.10
CA GLN A 203 -10.50 -11.04 -11.67
C GLN A 203 -10.99 -12.47 -11.39
N ASP A 204 -11.90 -12.99 -12.20
CA ASP A 204 -12.45 -14.33 -12.09
C ASP A 204 -11.44 -15.45 -12.41
N ALA A 205 -10.38 -15.15 -13.15
CA ALA A 205 -9.33 -16.10 -13.54
C ALA A 205 -8.07 -16.06 -12.67
N VAL A 206 -7.92 -15.07 -11.78
CA VAL A 206 -6.72 -14.89 -10.96
C VAL A 206 -6.40 -16.15 -10.15
N LYS A 207 -7.40 -16.75 -9.52
CA LYS A 207 -7.21 -17.98 -8.73
C LYS A 207 -6.65 -19.13 -9.56
N GLN A 208 -7.19 -19.35 -10.77
CA GLN A 208 -6.70 -20.37 -11.69
C GLN A 208 -5.26 -20.09 -12.14
N VAL A 209 -4.93 -18.82 -12.41
CA VAL A 209 -3.56 -18.42 -12.78
C VAL A 209 -2.57 -18.67 -11.65
N MET A 210 -2.98 -18.46 -10.40
CA MET A 210 -2.14 -18.75 -9.24
C MET A 210 -1.84 -20.26 -9.10
N GLU A 211 -2.80 -21.11 -9.39
CA GLU A 211 -2.59 -22.56 -9.37
C GLU A 211 -1.54 -23.02 -10.39
N PHE A 212 -1.31 -22.24 -11.44
CA PHE A 212 -0.28 -22.54 -12.44
C PHE A 212 1.15 -22.36 -11.93
N SER A 213 1.38 -21.62 -10.85
CA SER A 213 2.73 -21.50 -10.26
C SER A 213 3.29 -22.84 -9.82
N GLY A 214 2.43 -23.80 -9.49
CA GLY A 214 2.81 -25.06 -8.85
C GLY A 214 3.03 -24.91 -7.34
N GLN A 215 2.89 -23.73 -6.80
CA GLN A 215 2.93 -23.48 -5.36
C GLN A 215 1.53 -23.65 -4.77
N SER A 216 1.46 -24.32 -3.63
CA SER A 216 0.24 -24.34 -2.83
C SER A 216 0.03 -22.93 -2.28
N ASN A 217 -1.11 -22.34 -2.58
CA ASN A 217 -1.50 -21.10 -1.89
C ASN A 217 -1.63 -21.43 -0.40
N ILE A 218 -0.80 -20.83 0.44
CA ILE A 218 -0.87 -21.04 1.88
C ILE A 218 -2.11 -20.29 2.37
N GLU A 219 -3.13 -21.03 2.77
CA GLU A 219 -4.29 -20.45 3.41
C GLU A 219 -3.90 -19.95 4.80
N ILE A 220 -3.91 -18.64 4.99
CA ILE A 220 -3.59 -18.01 6.28
C ILE A 220 -4.81 -18.18 7.20
N LYS A 221 -4.72 -19.04 8.21
CA LYS A 221 -5.75 -19.27 9.21
C LYS A 221 -5.42 -18.64 10.55
N ASN A 222 -4.14 -18.56 10.88
CA ASN A 222 -3.64 -18.01 12.14
C ASN A 222 -2.59 -16.96 11.86
N MET A 223 -2.77 -15.76 12.37
CA MET A 223 -1.86 -14.64 12.14
C MET A 223 -1.51 -13.94 13.46
N MET A 224 -0.25 -13.55 13.59
CA MET A 224 0.18 -12.68 14.67
C MET A 224 0.57 -11.31 14.11
N ILE A 225 -0.02 -10.25 14.69
CA ILE A 225 0.30 -8.85 14.36
C ILE A 225 1.08 -8.26 15.53
N LEU A 226 2.28 -7.78 15.27
CA LEU A 226 3.09 -7.05 16.24
C LEU A 226 2.90 -5.56 16.05
N GLY A 227 2.24 -4.93 17.00
CA GLY A 227 1.94 -3.50 17.04
C GLY A 227 0.47 -3.18 16.79
N GLY A 228 -0.19 -2.61 17.80
CA GLY A 228 -1.52 -2.02 17.68
C GLY A 228 -1.49 -0.65 17.02
N SER A 229 -0.67 -0.45 16.00
CA SER A 229 -0.65 0.76 15.17
C SER A 229 -1.97 0.93 14.41
N ARG A 230 -2.21 2.09 13.81
CA ARG A 230 -3.39 2.28 12.94
C ARG A 230 -3.44 1.25 11.80
N ILE A 231 -2.26 0.81 11.29
CA ILE A 231 -2.15 -0.22 10.27
C ILE A 231 -2.55 -1.58 10.85
N GLY A 232 -1.98 -1.97 12.00
CA GLY A 232 -2.28 -3.25 12.66
C GLY A 232 -3.75 -3.38 13.03
N ILE A 233 -4.36 -2.31 13.60
CA ILE A 233 -5.79 -2.25 13.89
C ILE A 233 -6.61 -2.47 12.61
N ARG A 234 -6.23 -1.82 11.53
CA ARG A 234 -6.96 -1.91 10.26
C ARG A 234 -6.89 -3.31 9.67
N ILE A 235 -5.71 -3.93 9.65
CA ILE A 235 -5.53 -5.32 9.21
C ILE A 235 -6.40 -6.26 10.04
N ALA A 236 -6.35 -6.13 11.38
CA ALA A 236 -7.16 -6.94 12.28
C ALA A 236 -8.66 -6.76 12.02
N THR A 237 -9.14 -5.51 11.88
CA THR A 237 -10.56 -5.21 11.61
C THR A 237 -11.04 -5.84 10.30
N GLU A 238 -10.22 -5.83 9.25
CA GLU A 238 -10.61 -6.35 7.93
C GLU A 238 -10.55 -7.89 7.86
N LEU A 239 -9.64 -8.53 8.63
CA LEU A 239 -9.41 -9.97 8.53
C LEU A 239 -9.95 -10.81 9.69
N GLN A 240 -10.35 -10.23 10.83
CA GLN A 240 -10.75 -10.99 12.02
C GLN A 240 -11.99 -11.88 11.86
N GLU A 241 -12.76 -11.71 10.78
CA GLU A 241 -13.89 -12.57 10.46
C GLU A 241 -13.47 -13.91 9.82
N GLU A 242 -12.31 -13.91 9.14
CA GLU A 242 -11.81 -15.02 8.33
C GLU A 242 -10.54 -15.67 8.90
N VAL A 243 -9.75 -14.91 9.68
CA VAL A 243 -8.45 -15.29 10.21
C VAL A 243 -8.43 -15.18 11.73
N ASN A 244 -7.88 -16.17 12.42
CA ASN A 244 -7.62 -16.11 13.86
C ASN A 244 -6.43 -15.18 14.12
N ILE A 245 -6.67 -14.01 14.69
CA ILE A 245 -5.66 -12.98 14.88
C ILE A 245 -5.25 -12.86 16.33
N LYS A 246 -3.95 -12.85 16.57
CA LYS A 246 -3.31 -12.40 17.82
C LYS A 246 -2.63 -11.07 17.55
N LEU A 247 -3.03 -10.01 18.28
CA LEU A 247 -2.39 -8.69 18.16
C LEU A 247 -1.63 -8.38 19.46
N VAL A 248 -0.32 -8.16 19.31
CA VAL A 248 0.59 -7.90 20.43
C VAL A 248 0.90 -6.42 20.50
N ASP A 249 0.72 -5.81 21.68
CA ASP A 249 1.18 -4.44 21.94
C ASP A 249 1.73 -4.32 23.36
N TYR A 250 2.88 -3.66 23.51
CA TYR A 250 3.53 -3.52 24.82
C TYR A 250 2.84 -2.52 25.76
N ASN A 251 2.03 -1.62 25.22
CA ASN A 251 1.34 -0.60 25.99
C ASN A 251 0.00 -1.15 26.54
N ALA A 252 -0.05 -1.37 27.86
CA ALA A 252 -1.20 -1.96 28.52
C ALA A 252 -2.51 -1.16 28.35
N GLU A 253 -2.46 0.17 28.42
CA GLU A 253 -3.64 1.03 28.24
C GLU A 253 -4.20 0.92 26.83
N LYS A 254 -3.29 0.85 25.85
CA LYS A 254 -3.64 0.67 24.45
C LYS A 254 -4.20 -0.73 24.20
N ALA A 255 -3.57 -1.77 24.74
CA ALA A 255 -4.05 -3.14 24.65
C ALA A 255 -5.49 -3.29 25.20
N TYR A 256 -5.79 -2.65 26.33
CA TYR A 256 -7.15 -2.63 26.86
C TYR A 256 -8.15 -2.01 25.88
N ARG A 257 -7.84 -0.83 25.33
CA ARG A 257 -8.69 -0.18 24.31
C ARG A 257 -8.86 -1.00 23.04
N LEU A 258 -7.81 -1.72 22.63
CA LEU A 258 -7.87 -2.60 21.46
C LEU A 258 -8.79 -3.81 21.69
N ALA A 259 -8.80 -4.36 22.90
CA ALA A 259 -9.71 -5.45 23.28
C ALA A 259 -11.20 -5.02 23.29
N GLU A 260 -11.49 -3.73 23.50
CA GLU A 260 -12.84 -3.18 23.36
C GLU A 260 -13.23 -2.90 21.90
N LEU A 261 -12.23 -2.68 21.01
CA LEU A 261 -12.44 -2.32 19.61
C LEU A 261 -12.52 -3.53 18.67
N LEU A 262 -11.82 -4.61 18.99
CA LEU A 262 -11.61 -5.76 18.11
C LEU A 262 -12.25 -7.00 18.73
N ASP A 263 -13.47 -7.32 18.34
CA ASP A 263 -14.31 -8.34 18.98
C ASP A 263 -13.78 -9.78 18.83
N LYS A 264 -13.07 -10.09 17.73
CA LYS A 264 -12.61 -11.45 17.41
C LYS A 264 -11.08 -11.60 17.40
N THR A 265 -10.36 -10.53 17.71
CA THR A 265 -8.90 -10.52 17.79
C THR A 265 -8.44 -10.72 19.22
N LEU A 266 -7.57 -11.71 19.48
CA LEU A 266 -6.96 -11.89 20.79
C LEU A 266 -5.87 -10.83 20.99
N ILE A 267 -6.06 -9.95 21.98
CA ILE A 267 -5.10 -8.92 22.32
C ILE A 267 -4.15 -9.43 23.40
N ILE A 268 -2.85 -9.32 23.13
CA ILE A 268 -1.77 -9.75 24.02
C ILE A 268 -0.98 -8.51 24.44
N ASN A 269 -0.88 -8.28 25.76
CA ASN A 269 -0.08 -7.19 26.29
C ASN A 269 1.31 -7.70 26.65
N GLU A 270 2.22 -7.68 25.67
CA GLU A 270 3.59 -8.16 25.80
C GLU A 270 4.57 -7.34 24.95
N ASP A 271 5.86 -7.39 25.29
CA ASP A 271 6.91 -6.83 24.46
C ASP A 271 7.27 -7.80 23.32
N GLY A 272 6.80 -7.52 22.12
CA GLY A 272 7.05 -8.36 20.93
C GLY A 272 8.52 -8.49 20.52
N ARG A 273 9.45 -7.79 21.16
CA ARG A 273 10.90 -8.01 21.02
C ARG A 273 11.39 -9.20 21.87
N ASN A 274 10.58 -9.64 22.83
CA ASN A 274 10.86 -10.82 23.63
C ASN A 274 10.44 -12.07 22.88
N THR A 275 11.41 -12.72 22.22
CA THR A 275 11.17 -13.94 21.43
C THR A 275 10.61 -15.10 22.26
N GLU A 276 11.02 -15.24 23.53
CA GLU A 276 10.53 -16.30 24.42
C GLU A 276 9.04 -16.12 24.69
N ALA A 277 8.63 -14.89 25.06
CA ALA A 277 7.21 -14.58 25.24
C ALA A 277 6.39 -14.81 23.96
N MET A 278 6.93 -14.44 22.80
CA MET A 278 6.24 -14.67 21.52
C MET A 278 6.09 -16.17 21.22
N MET A 279 7.08 -16.99 21.57
CA MET A 279 6.99 -18.44 21.41
C MET A 279 5.95 -19.05 22.36
N GLU A 280 5.88 -18.59 23.61
CA GLU A 280 4.85 -18.99 24.58
C GLU A 280 3.44 -18.62 24.09
N GLU A 281 3.29 -17.48 23.45
CA GLU A 281 2.06 -17.03 22.81
C GLU A 281 1.76 -17.77 21.48
N GLY A 282 2.61 -18.71 21.08
CA GLY A 282 2.37 -19.62 19.96
C GLY A 282 2.80 -19.06 18.60
N LEU A 283 3.81 -18.22 18.54
CA LEU A 283 4.37 -17.70 17.28
C LEU A 283 4.70 -18.81 16.28
N SER A 284 5.21 -19.96 16.76
CA SER A 284 5.55 -21.11 15.92
C SER A 284 4.35 -21.78 15.22
N ASN A 285 3.12 -21.48 15.66
CA ASN A 285 1.89 -22.04 15.10
C ASN A 285 1.15 -21.03 14.20
N MET A 286 1.78 -19.90 13.92
CA MET A 286 1.19 -18.87 13.03
C MET A 286 1.57 -19.13 11.58
N ASP A 287 0.60 -18.97 10.69
CA ASP A 287 0.80 -19.05 9.23
C ASP A 287 1.40 -17.75 8.69
N ALA A 288 1.16 -16.62 9.37
CA ALA A 288 1.69 -15.32 9.02
C ALA A 288 2.06 -14.50 10.27
N PHE A 289 3.11 -13.67 10.11
CA PHE A 289 3.55 -12.68 11.09
C PHE A 289 3.70 -11.32 10.44
N VAL A 290 3.06 -10.31 11.00
CA VAL A 290 3.05 -8.93 10.47
C VAL A 290 3.56 -7.98 11.55
N ALA A 291 4.63 -7.23 11.28
CA ALA A 291 5.16 -6.19 12.17
C ALA A 291 4.88 -4.80 11.59
N VAL A 292 4.17 -3.93 12.37
CA VAL A 292 3.69 -2.60 11.93
C VAL A 292 3.73 -1.53 13.02
#